data_b4dde22cba4c7f9e46039affc90794e1
#
_entry.id   b4dde22cba4c7f9e46039affc90794e1
#
_cell.length_a   1.000
_cell.length_b   1.000
_cell.length_c   1.000
_cell.angle_alpha   90.00
_cell.angle_beta   90.00
_cell.angle_gamma   90.00
#
_symmetry.space_group_name_H-M   'P 1'
#
loop_
_entity.id
_entity.type
_entity.pdbx_description
1 polymer ?
#
loop_
_entity_poly.entity_id
_entity_poly.type
_entity_poly.pdbx_seq_one_letter_code
_entity_poly.pdbx_strand_id
1 'polypeptide(L)'
;MKADEFDSIIFDCDGVLIDVTKSYDVTINKTISYVLKEIADITVDTPLTNEILLKFKSTGGFNDEIDITYSGILCFIAAEKLNKNPTEFISEVLDNADDSGIVYAENFLSKINVDISDIKSRLGYPSTDKNDLIHATFDQLFFGPELYNKIFQKKSNFSEKGFIENDNVIVNSELIEALKKKFNDKIAIVTGRGFNAINSSLKEILNQFNVENSVFLEDESRDLAKPNPQSLIRAMKGLNSKNCLYVGDSMEDMILAQKTSELGFKATFCGIYGSGKLPDMRKKLFAKYNVPLILQSINQLPDILMIKKA
;
A
#
# COMPACT_ATOMS: atom_id res chain seq x y z
N MET A 1 -22.13 4.38 16.98
CA MET A 1 -21.66 5.42 16.06
C MET A 1 -22.86 5.85 15.22
N LYS A 2 -23.13 7.15 15.14
CA LYS A 2 -24.26 7.64 14.34
C LYS A 2 -23.78 7.95 12.92
N ALA A 3 -24.45 7.42 11.91
CA ALA A 3 -24.10 7.63 10.50
C ALA A 3 -23.99 9.13 10.13
N ASP A 4 -24.76 9.99 10.80
CA ASP A 4 -24.81 11.43 10.53
C ASP A 4 -23.61 12.23 11.08
N GLU A 5 -22.66 11.58 11.76
CA GLU A 5 -21.52 12.27 12.35
C GLU A 5 -20.44 12.66 11.33
N PHE A 6 -20.33 11.94 10.20
CA PHE A 6 -19.30 12.20 9.19
C PHE A 6 -19.74 13.27 8.19
N ASP A 7 -18.82 14.21 7.90
CA ASP A 7 -19.03 15.26 6.90
C ASP A 7 -18.15 15.09 5.66
N SER A 8 -17.22 14.13 5.68
CA SER A 8 -16.40 13.73 4.55
C SER A 8 -16.07 12.25 4.59
N ILE A 9 -15.65 11.71 3.45
CA ILE A 9 -15.10 10.36 3.33
C ILE A 9 -13.83 10.42 2.50
N ILE A 10 -12.77 9.80 3.01
CA ILE A 10 -11.47 9.75 2.33
C ILE A 10 -11.07 8.27 2.24
N PHE A 11 -10.61 7.86 1.07
CA PHE A 11 -10.26 6.48 0.78
C PHE A 11 -8.76 6.30 0.62
N ASP A 12 -8.21 5.21 1.13
CA ASP A 12 -7.07 4.59 0.47
C ASP A 12 -7.51 3.98 -0.86
N CYS A 13 -6.54 3.61 -1.69
CA CYS A 13 -6.84 3.05 -3.01
C CYS A 13 -6.67 1.53 -3.05
N ASP A 14 -5.48 1.05 -2.70
CA ASP A 14 -5.11 -0.35 -2.83
C ASP A 14 -5.81 -1.20 -1.77
N GLY A 15 -6.44 -2.29 -2.21
CA GLY A 15 -7.25 -3.10 -1.33
C GLY A 15 -8.59 -2.48 -0.92
N VAL A 16 -8.88 -1.24 -1.33
CA VAL A 16 -10.12 -0.50 -1.05
C VAL A 16 -10.90 -0.19 -2.31
N LEU A 17 -10.35 0.63 -3.19
CA LEU A 17 -10.95 1.01 -4.46
C LEU A 17 -10.55 0.05 -5.60
N ILE A 18 -9.38 -0.57 -5.46
CA ILE A 18 -8.77 -1.49 -6.43
C ILE A 18 -8.26 -2.72 -5.69
N ASP A 19 -8.57 -3.92 -6.19
CA ASP A 19 -7.91 -5.15 -5.77
C ASP A 19 -6.59 -5.31 -6.56
N VAL A 20 -5.49 -5.24 -5.86
CA VAL A 20 -4.13 -5.21 -6.40
C VAL A 20 -3.38 -6.55 -6.28
N THR A 21 -4.06 -7.60 -5.87
CA THR A 21 -3.44 -8.92 -5.63
C THR A 21 -2.84 -9.57 -6.87
N LYS A 22 -3.26 -9.10 -8.06
CA LYS A 22 -2.74 -9.55 -9.36
C LYS A 22 -1.80 -8.53 -10.02
N SER A 23 -1.57 -7.40 -9.39
CA SER A 23 -0.65 -6.35 -9.85
C SER A 23 0.52 -6.19 -8.89
N TYR A 24 0.36 -5.51 -7.75
CA TYR A 24 1.46 -5.26 -6.81
C TYR A 24 2.07 -6.52 -6.21
N ASP A 25 1.25 -7.44 -5.67
CA ASP A 25 1.78 -8.67 -5.06
C ASP A 25 2.59 -9.50 -6.06
N VAL A 26 2.18 -9.49 -7.34
CA VAL A 26 2.91 -10.17 -8.42
C VAL A 26 4.18 -9.41 -8.77
N THR A 27 4.11 -8.07 -8.85
CA THR A 27 5.27 -7.22 -9.16
C THR A 27 6.35 -7.34 -8.09
N ILE A 28 5.99 -7.32 -6.79
CA ILE A 28 6.91 -7.55 -5.68
C ILE A 28 7.68 -8.86 -5.91
N ASN A 29 6.95 -9.98 -6.08
CA ASN A 29 7.56 -11.29 -6.26
C ASN A 29 8.46 -11.36 -7.51
N LYS A 30 8.01 -10.83 -8.63
CA LYS A 30 8.80 -10.83 -9.88
C LYS A 30 10.03 -9.95 -9.78
N THR A 31 9.94 -8.81 -9.09
CA THR A 31 11.09 -7.94 -8.84
C THR A 31 12.12 -8.64 -7.94
N ILE A 32 11.67 -9.26 -6.84
CA ILE A 32 12.57 -10.02 -5.96
C ILE A 32 13.24 -11.15 -6.74
N SER A 33 12.47 -11.94 -7.50
CA SER A 33 13.03 -13.05 -8.31
C SER A 33 14.08 -12.57 -9.30
N TYR A 34 13.80 -11.48 -10.02
CA TYR A 34 14.73 -10.88 -10.97
C TYR A 34 16.00 -10.39 -10.28
N VAL A 35 15.86 -9.62 -9.20
CA VAL A 35 17.01 -9.05 -8.48
C VAL A 35 17.85 -10.14 -7.82
N LEU A 36 17.25 -11.15 -7.19
CA LEU A 36 17.97 -12.29 -6.60
C LEU A 36 18.79 -13.04 -7.66
N LYS A 37 18.24 -13.21 -8.87
CA LYS A 37 18.97 -13.82 -9.98
C LYS A 37 20.17 -12.97 -10.40
N GLU A 38 19.98 -11.65 -10.55
CA GLU A 38 21.02 -10.73 -11.01
C GLU A 38 22.17 -10.55 -10.00
N ILE A 39 21.85 -10.47 -8.69
CA ILE A 39 22.87 -10.14 -7.69
C ILE A 39 23.44 -11.34 -6.93
N ALA A 40 22.73 -12.47 -6.91
CA ALA A 40 23.12 -13.63 -6.09
C ALA A 40 23.05 -14.97 -6.84
N ASP A 41 22.67 -14.97 -8.13
CA ASP A 41 22.43 -16.17 -8.96
C ASP A 41 21.39 -17.15 -8.35
N ILE A 42 20.47 -16.63 -7.55
CA ILE A 42 19.40 -17.39 -6.92
C ILE A 42 18.17 -17.37 -7.83
N THR A 43 17.65 -18.55 -8.18
CA THR A 43 16.44 -18.70 -8.99
C THR A 43 15.28 -19.15 -8.10
N VAL A 44 14.25 -18.32 -7.98
CA VAL A 44 13.02 -18.58 -7.24
C VAL A 44 11.83 -17.88 -7.92
N ASP A 45 10.71 -18.58 -8.06
CA ASP A 45 9.53 -18.02 -8.78
C ASP A 45 8.62 -17.17 -7.89
N THR A 46 8.42 -17.59 -6.64
CA THR A 46 7.55 -16.92 -5.68
C THR A 46 8.26 -16.82 -4.33
N PRO A 47 9.16 -15.83 -4.18
CA PRO A 47 9.98 -15.68 -2.96
C PRO A 47 9.16 -15.35 -1.71
N LEU A 48 8.05 -14.64 -1.85
CA LEU A 48 7.16 -14.29 -0.74
C LEU A 48 5.79 -14.94 -0.91
N THR A 49 5.39 -15.74 0.08
CA THR A 49 4.02 -16.28 0.14
C THR A 49 3.00 -15.21 0.48
N ASN A 50 1.71 -15.50 0.27
CA ASN A 50 0.63 -14.56 0.64
C ASN A 50 0.63 -14.24 2.14
N GLU A 51 0.94 -15.24 2.98
CA GLU A 51 1.05 -15.06 4.43
C GLU A 51 2.19 -14.11 4.81
N ILE A 52 3.34 -14.22 4.15
CA ILE A 52 4.48 -13.32 4.36
C ILE A 52 4.14 -11.91 3.91
N LEU A 53 3.53 -11.74 2.72
CA LEU A 53 3.09 -10.42 2.24
C LEU A 53 2.11 -9.76 3.22
N LEU A 54 1.11 -10.51 3.71
CA LEU A 54 0.20 -10.00 4.72
C LEU A 54 0.93 -9.64 6.02
N LYS A 55 1.92 -10.44 6.42
CA LYS A 55 2.69 -10.21 7.64
C LYS A 55 3.48 -8.89 7.53
N PHE A 56 4.15 -8.62 6.41
CA PHE A 56 4.76 -7.32 6.13
C PHE A 56 3.76 -6.17 6.33
N LYS A 57 2.64 -6.22 5.62
CA LYS A 57 1.58 -5.19 5.68
C LYS A 57 0.92 -5.06 7.07
N SER A 58 1.05 -6.07 7.92
CA SER A 58 0.47 -6.07 9.27
C SER A 58 1.34 -5.38 10.32
N THR A 59 2.62 -5.11 10.04
CA THR A 59 3.53 -4.45 10.97
C THR A 59 3.26 -2.95 11.11
N GLY A 60 2.70 -2.33 10.05
CA GLY A 60 2.50 -0.88 9.96
C GLY A 60 3.74 -0.10 9.56
N GLY A 61 4.87 -0.75 9.29
CA GLY A 61 6.14 -0.12 8.95
C GLY A 61 6.60 -0.35 7.51
N PHE A 62 5.93 -1.25 6.78
CA PHE A 62 6.23 -1.54 5.37
C PHE A 62 5.11 -0.97 4.49
N ASN A 63 5.25 0.29 4.20
CA ASN A 63 4.23 1.17 3.63
C ASN A 63 4.35 1.34 2.12
N ASP A 64 5.45 0.83 1.59
CA ASP A 64 5.82 0.93 0.19
C ASP A 64 6.17 -0.49 -0.28
N GLU A 65 5.67 -0.88 -1.43
CA GLU A 65 5.97 -2.15 -2.05
C GLU A 65 7.47 -2.31 -2.33
N ILE A 66 8.18 -1.20 -2.52
CA ILE A 66 9.64 -1.16 -2.67
C ILE A 66 10.31 -1.55 -1.33
N ASP A 67 9.80 -1.06 -0.19
CA ASP A 67 10.30 -1.44 1.14
C ASP A 67 10.10 -2.94 1.41
N ILE A 68 8.95 -3.49 1.02
CA ILE A 68 8.68 -4.94 1.09
C ILE A 68 9.65 -5.70 0.18
N THR A 69 9.82 -5.24 -1.05
CA THR A 69 10.72 -5.85 -2.04
C THR A 69 12.15 -5.86 -1.53
N TYR A 70 12.65 -4.72 -1.05
CA TYR A 70 13.98 -4.58 -0.47
C TYR A 70 14.21 -5.52 0.71
N SER A 71 13.33 -5.46 1.69
CA SER A 71 13.45 -6.28 2.89
C SER A 71 13.32 -7.78 2.59
N GLY A 72 12.46 -8.14 1.62
CA GLY A 72 12.35 -9.51 1.11
C GLY A 72 13.67 -10.01 0.52
N ILE A 73 14.34 -9.18 -0.33
CA ILE A 73 15.65 -9.51 -0.91
C ILE A 73 16.70 -9.69 0.18
N LEU A 74 16.81 -8.73 1.12
CA LEU A 74 17.78 -8.81 2.21
C LEU A 74 17.60 -10.07 3.06
N CYS A 75 16.38 -10.33 3.50
CA CYS A 75 16.09 -11.48 4.34
C CYS A 75 16.28 -12.81 3.59
N PHE A 76 15.94 -12.86 2.30
CA PHE A 76 16.14 -14.05 1.48
C PHE A 76 17.64 -14.41 1.37
N ILE A 77 18.48 -13.42 1.02
CA ILE A 77 19.94 -13.63 0.93
C ILE A 77 20.54 -13.94 2.30
N ALA A 78 20.03 -13.31 3.38
CA ALA A 78 20.48 -13.62 4.74
C ALA A 78 20.13 -15.07 5.13
N ALA A 79 18.94 -15.55 4.79
CA ALA A 79 18.55 -16.94 5.02
C ALA A 79 19.48 -17.93 4.30
N GLU A 80 19.79 -17.67 3.04
CA GLU A 80 20.75 -18.47 2.26
C GLU A 80 22.14 -18.51 2.93
N LYS A 81 22.67 -17.34 3.34
CA LYS A 81 23.95 -17.26 4.06
C LYS A 81 23.96 -18.06 5.36
N LEU A 82 22.81 -18.16 6.03
CA LEU A 82 22.63 -18.88 7.29
C LEU A 82 22.23 -20.36 7.11
N ASN A 83 22.05 -20.83 5.87
CA ASN A 83 21.48 -22.14 5.55
C ASN A 83 20.10 -22.37 6.23
N LYS A 84 19.26 -21.35 6.31
CA LYS A 84 17.89 -21.40 6.82
C LYS A 84 16.89 -21.44 5.67
N ASN A 85 15.66 -21.97 5.95
CA ASN A 85 14.54 -21.84 5.02
C ASN A 85 14.15 -20.36 4.89
N PRO A 86 14.15 -19.76 3.67
CA PRO A 86 13.89 -18.33 3.51
C PRO A 86 12.52 -17.89 4.04
N THR A 87 11.44 -18.66 3.77
CA THR A 87 10.09 -18.31 4.22
C THR A 87 9.98 -18.28 5.76
N GLU A 88 10.54 -19.30 6.42
CA GLU A 88 10.55 -19.37 7.89
C GLU A 88 11.40 -18.25 8.49
N PHE A 89 12.55 -17.96 7.89
CA PHE A 89 13.43 -16.91 8.37
C PHE A 89 12.81 -15.52 8.20
N ILE A 90 12.18 -15.23 7.06
CA ILE A 90 11.46 -13.95 6.85
C ILE A 90 10.33 -13.83 7.88
N SER A 91 9.61 -14.92 8.13
CA SER A 91 8.57 -14.94 9.17
C SER A 91 9.13 -14.63 10.55
N GLU A 92 10.29 -15.22 10.93
CA GLU A 92 10.99 -14.94 12.19
C GLU A 92 11.36 -13.45 12.31
N VAL A 93 11.91 -12.84 11.25
CA VAL A 93 12.22 -11.40 11.22
C VAL A 93 10.99 -10.56 11.48
N LEU A 94 9.85 -10.92 10.88
CA LEU A 94 8.61 -10.15 10.96
C LEU A 94 7.81 -10.38 12.26
N ASP A 95 8.12 -11.41 13.05
CA ASP A 95 7.36 -11.73 14.27
C ASP A 95 7.37 -10.62 15.32
N ASN A 96 8.44 -9.82 15.36
CA ASN A 96 8.62 -8.71 16.28
C ASN A 96 8.86 -7.39 15.56
N ALA A 97 8.59 -7.31 14.27
CA ALA A 97 8.72 -6.08 13.51
C ALA A 97 7.70 -5.03 13.98
N ASP A 98 8.12 -3.78 13.96
CA ASP A 98 7.35 -2.61 14.35
C ASP A 98 7.17 -1.64 13.16
N ASP A 99 6.67 -0.45 13.43
CA ASP A 99 6.41 0.59 12.43
C ASP A 99 7.69 1.29 11.91
N SER A 100 8.88 0.85 12.31
CA SER A 100 10.16 1.32 11.74
C SER A 100 10.54 0.64 10.40
N GLY A 101 9.82 -0.39 9.99
CA GLY A 101 9.89 -1.00 8.65
C GLY A 101 11.28 -1.53 8.29
N ILE A 102 11.87 -0.98 7.21
CA ILE A 102 13.19 -1.42 6.72
C ILE A 102 14.30 -1.26 7.77
N VAL A 103 14.21 -0.25 8.64
CA VAL A 103 15.18 -0.01 9.70
C VAL A 103 15.17 -1.18 10.70
N TYR A 104 13.98 -1.70 11.03
CA TYR A 104 13.87 -2.90 11.86
C TYR A 104 14.55 -4.10 11.20
N ALA A 105 14.25 -4.37 9.92
CA ALA A 105 14.84 -5.52 9.21
C ALA A 105 16.37 -5.45 9.16
N GLU A 106 16.94 -4.29 8.84
CA GLU A 106 18.39 -4.08 8.83
C GLU A 106 19.02 -4.27 10.22
N ASN A 107 18.41 -3.70 11.26
CA ASN A 107 18.87 -3.85 12.65
C ASN A 107 18.81 -5.30 13.11
N PHE A 108 17.75 -6.04 12.74
CA PHE A 108 17.64 -7.48 13.05
C PHE A 108 18.80 -8.26 12.43
N LEU A 109 19.06 -8.07 11.15
CA LEU A 109 20.15 -8.75 10.43
C LEU A 109 21.53 -8.39 11.01
N SER A 110 21.74 -7.14 11.38
CA SER A 110 22.97 -6.68 12.06
C SER A 110 23.17 -7.35 13.41
N LYS A 111 22.09 -7.46 14.23
CA LYS A 111 22.16 -8.12 15.56
C LYS A 111 22.53 -9.59 15.49
N ILE A 112 22.17 -10.29 14.42
CA ILE A 112 22.56 -11.69 14.20
C ILE A 112 23.86 -11.82 13.39
N ASN A 113 24.62 -10.73 13.25
CA ASN A 113 25.90 -10.66 12.55
C ASN A 113 25.86 -11.08 11.08
N VAL A 114 24.77 -10.82 10.37
CA VAL A 114 24.70 -10.99 8.93
C VAL A 114 25.14 -9.67 8.28
N ASP A 115 26.28 -9.71 7.59
CA ASP A 115 26.74 -8.57 6.81
C ASP A 115 25.91 -8.43 5.52
N ILE A 116 25.23 -7.28 5.42
CA ILE A 116 24.40 -6.89 4.27
C ILE A 116 24.98 -5.72 3.49
N SER A 117 26.17 -5.24 3.83
CA SER A 117 26.75 -4.00 3.28
C SER A 117 26.93 -4.06 1.77
N ASP A 118 27.48 -5.18 1.27
CA ASP A 118 27.68 -5.39 -0.19
C ASP A 118 26.33 -5.40 -0.92
N ILE A 119 25.32 -6.09 -0.36
CA ILE A 119 23.98 -6.20 -0.94
C ILE A 119 23.33 -4.81 -1.02
N LYS A 120 23.36 -4.04 0.07
CA LYS A 120 22.84 -2.67 0.12
C LYS A 120 23.51 -1.79 -0.93
N SER A 121 24.83 -1.87 -1.05
CA SER A 121 25.57 -1.11 -2.06
C SER A 121 25.15 -1.45 -3.49
N ARG A 122 24.91 -2.72 -3.77
CA ARG A 122 24.48 -3.19 -5.11
C ARG A 122 23.03 -2.84 -5.42
N LEU A 123 22.17 -2.85 -4.42
CA LEU A 123 20.77 -2.47 -4.57
C LEU A 123 20.59 -0.97 -4.74
N GLY A 124 21.50 -0.16 -4.12
CA GLY A 124 21.39 1.29 -4.11
C GLY A 124 20.18 1.82 -3.29
N TYR A 125 19.60 0.99 -2.44
CA TYR A 125 18.41 1.32 -1.65
C TYR A 125 18.71 1.20 -0.14
N PRO A 126 18.07 2.00 0.75
CA PRO A 126 17.13 3.10 0.47
C PRO A 126 17.81 4.32 -0.17
N SER A 127 17.14 4.89 -1.14
CA SER A 127 17.64 6.03 -1.93
C SER A 127 16.47 6.92 -2.35
N THR A 128 16.75 8.18 -2.64
CA THR A 128 15.82 9.09 -3.32
C THR A 128 15.91 8.98 -4.85
N ASP A 129 16.89 8.25 -5.36
CA ASP A 129 17.08 8.03 -6.80
C ASP A 129 16.25 6.82 -7.26
N LYS A 130 15.14 7.08 -7.94
CA LYS A 130 14.30 6.05 -8.57
C LYS A 130 14.98 5.29 -9.72
N ASN A 131 16.28 5.49 -9.94
CA ASN A 131 17.07 4.71 -10.90
C ASN A 131 17.87 3.56 -10.25
N ASP A 132 17.74 3.36 -8.93
CA ASP A 132 18.33 2.18 -8.30
C ASP A 132 17.71 0.88 -8.88
N LEU A 133 18.38 -0.24 -8.63
CA LEU A 133 18.03 -1.52 -9.24
C LEU A 133 16.59 -1.97 -8.89
N ILE A 134 16.14 -1.70 -7.68
CA ILE A 134 14.82 -2.14 -7.21
C ILE A 134 13.71 -1.31 -7.86
N HIS A 135 13.77 0.04 -7.73
CA HIS A 135 12.79 0.93 -8.35
C HIS A 135 12.73 0.74 -9.86
N ALA A 136 13.89 0.75 -10.53
CA ALA A 136 13.94 0.60 -11.97
C ALA A 136 13.34 -0.73 -12.46
N THR A 137 13.56 -1.83 -11.74
CA THR A 137 12.96 -3.13 -12.08
C THR A 137 11.48 -3.15 -11.79
N PHE A 138 11.09 -2.70 -10.59
CA PHE A 138 9.70 -2.68 -10.13
C PHE A 138 8.82 -1.86 -11.06
N ASP A 139 9.21 -0.61 -11.34
CA ASP A 139 8.43 0.31 -12.16
C ASP A 139 8.25 -0.21 -13.59
N GLN A 140 9.30 -0.79 -14.18
CA GLN A 140 9.20 -1.37 -15.52
C GLN A 140 8.25 -2.57 -15.57
N LEU A 141 8.29 -3.45 -14.58
CA LEU A 141 7.39 -4.59 -14.48
C LEU A 141 5.95 -4.17 -14.16
N PHE A 142 5.79 -3.19 -13.26
CA PHE A 142 4.47 -2.71 -12.86
C PHE A 142 3.77 -1.94 -13.98
N PHE A 143 4.43 -0.95 -14.55
CA PHE A 143 3.83 -0.11 -15.59
C PHE A 143 3.84 -0.74 -16.99
N GLY A 144 4.80 -1.63 -17.27
CA GLY A 144 5.05 -2.15 -18.62
C GLY A 144 5.65 -1.10 -19.56
N PRO A 145 6.10 -1.50 -20.76
CA PRO A 145 6.93 -0.65 -21.62
C PRO A 145 6.26 0.64 -22.06
N GLU A 146 4.97 0.61 -22.38
CA GLU A 146 4.27 1.79 -22.93
C GLU A 146 4.01 2.83 -21.84
N LEU A 147 3.43 2.43 -20.71
CA LEU A 147 3.11 3.34 -19.62
C LEU A 147 4.38 3.82 -18.92
N TYR A 148 5.37 2.93 -18.73
CA TYR A 148 6.69 3.31 -18.19
C TYR A 148 7.36 4.39 -19.05
N ASN A 149 7.37 4.22 -20.38
CA ASN A 149 7.90 5.24 -21.27
C ASN A 149 7.14 6.56 -21.18
N LYS A 150 5.80 6.51 -21.09
CA LYS A 150 4.96 7.71 -20.96
C LYS A 150 5.25 8.48 -19.67
N ILE A 151 5.45 7.78 -18.54
CA ILE A 151 5.66 8.40 -17.22
C ILE A 151 7.10 8.90 -17.06
N PHE A 152 8.08 8.03 -17.36
CA PHE A 152 9.49 8.29 -17.04
C PHE A 152 10.31 8.78 -18.23
N GLN A 153 9.75 8.82 -19.44
CA GLN A 153 10.46 9.15 -20.68
C GLN A 153 11.67 8.24 -20.93
N LYS A 154 11.59 6.97 -20.50
CA LYS A 154 12.64 5.96 -20.59
C LYS A 154 12.10 4.70 -21.27
N LYS A 155 13.03 3.98 -21.93
CA LYS A 155 12.70 2.67 -22.52
C LYS A 155 12.77 1.58 -21.45
N SER A 156 11.77 0.71 -21.41
CA SER A 156 11.79 -0.49 -20.57
C SER A 156 12.74 -1.55 -21.15
N ASN A 157 13.39 -2.30 -20.25
CA ASN A 157 14.17 -3.51 -20.59
C ASN A 157 13.26 -4.74 -20.69
N PHE A 158 12.03 -4.66 -20.20
CA PHE A 158 11.02 -5.72 -20.26
C PHE A 158 10.05 -5.45 -21.41
N SER A 159 9.59 -6.50 -22.06
CA SER A 159 8.65 -6.44 -23.21
C SER A 159 7.23 -6.80 -22.84
N GLU A 160 7.04 -7.42 -21.69
CA GLU A 160 5.75 -7.89 -21.19
C GLU A 160 4.86 -6.71 -20.80
N LYS A 161 3.55 -6.94 -20.86
CA LYS A 161 2.56 -5.98 -20.38
C LYS A 161 2.74 -5.71 -18.89
N GLY A 162 2.52 -4.47 -18.49
CA GLY A 162 2.62 -4.08 -17.09
C GLY A 162 1.58 -4.79 -16.21
N PHE A 163 2.00 -5.20 -15.02
CA PHE A 163 1.08 -5.86 -14.08
C PHE A 163 -0.06 -4.95 -13.61
N ILE A 164 0.07 -3.63 -13.71
CA ILE A 164 -1.00 -2.66 -13.46
C ILE A 164 -2.25 -2.93 -14.30
N GLU A 165 -2.11 -3.55 -15.49
CA GLU A 165 -3.25 -3.94 -16.32
C GLU A 165 -4.14 -5.01 -15.67
N ASN A 166 -3.64 -5.71 -14.64
CA ASN A 166 -4.38 -6.71 -13.88
C ASN A 166 -5.08 -6.13 -12.64
N ASP A 167 -5.04 -4.81 -12.45
CA ASP A 167 -5.81 -4.14 -11.41
C ASP A 167 -7.30 -4.43 -11.60
N ASN A 168 -7.95 -4.89 -10.54
CA ASN A 168 -9.38 -5.13 -10.55
C ASN A 168 -10.10 -4.01 -9.79
N VAL A 169 -10.75 -3.09 -10.51
CA VAL A 169 -11.45 -1.94 -9.93
C VAL A 169 -12.70 -2.40 -9.18
N ILE A 170 -12.77 -2.13 -7.88
CA ILE A 170 -13.88 -2.48 -6.97
C ILE A 170 -14.92 -1.37 -6.96
N VAL A 171 -14.46 -0.11 -6.97
CA VAL A 171 -15.33 1.06 -6.95
C VAL A 171 -16.04 1.23 -8.29
N ASN A 172 -17.30 1.66 -8.25
CA ASN A 172 -18.07 2.00 -9.44
C ASN A 172 -18.76 3.36 -9.28
N SER A 173 -19.24 3.92 -10.39
CA SER A 173 -19.89 5.22 -10.41
C SER A 173 -21.14 5.29 -9.52
N GLU A 174 -21.92 4.20 -9.46
CA GLU A 174 -23.17 4.16 -8.66
C GLU A 174 -22.86 4.30 -7.16
N LEU A 175 -21.77 3.66 -6.68
CA LEU A 175 -21.32 3.82 -5.30
C LEU A 175 -20.93 5.27 -5.00
N ILE A 176 -20.12 5.89 -5.88
CA ILE A 176 -19.68 7.27 -5.67
C ILE A 176 -20.85 8.24 -5.73
N GLU A 177 -21.77 8.06 -6.67
CA GLU A 177 -23.02 8.86 -6.73
C GLU A 177 -23.86 8.72 -5.48
N ALA A 178 -23.96 7.51 -4.92
CA ALA A 178 -24.64 7.31 -3.65
C ALA A 178 -23.93 8.06 -2.50
N LEU A 179 -22.60 7.99 -2.42
CA LEU A 179 -21.82 8.70 -1.40
C LEU A 179 -21.92 10.22 -1.56
N LYS A 180 -21.98 10.75 -2.79
CA LYS A 180 -22.17 12.18 -3.06
C LYS A 180 -23.48 12.74 -2.50
N LYS A 181 -24.54 11.93 -2.39
CA LYS A 181 -25.80 12.37 -1.74
C LYS A 181 -25.60 12.79 -0.29
N LYS A 182 -24.58 12.23 0.39
CA LYS A 182 -24.27 12.55 1.78
C LYS A 182 -23.11 13.54 1.91
N PHE A 183 -22.04 13.31 1.17
CA PHE A 183 -20.78 14.02 1.35
C PHE A 183 -20.57 15.15 0.34
N ASN A 184 -21.44 15.29 -0.69
CA ASN A 184 -21.24 16.18 -1.82
C ASN A 184 -19.85 15.97 -2.44
N ASP A 185 -19.06 17.03 -2.59
CA ASP A 185 -17.71 16.98 -3.14
C ASP A 185 -16.61 16.64 -2.11
N LYS A 186 -16.99 16.29 -0.86
CA LYS A 186 -16.04 15.92 0.19
C LYS A 186 -15.69 14.44 0.16
N ILE A 187 -15.34 13.94 -1.02
CA ILE A 187 -14.90 12.58 -1.27
C ILE A 187 -13.53 12.63 -1.93
N ALA A 188 -12.47 12.18 -1.23
CA ALA A 188 -11.09 12.27 -1.71
C ALA A 188 -10.33 10.96 -1.53
N ILE A 189 -9.10 10.92 -2.03
CA ILE A 189 -8.19 9.78 -1.96
C ILE A 189 -6.91 10.22 -1.21
N VAL A 190 -6.41 9.36 -0.31
CA VAL A 190 -5.07 9.46 0.29
C VAL A 190 -4.42 8.09 0.14
N THR A 191 -3.50 7.96 -0.79
CA THR A 191 -2.94 6.69 -1.23
C THR A 191 -1.43 6.73 -1.39
N GLY A 192 -0.77 5.57 -1.22
CA GLY A 192 0.64 5.38 -1.54
C GLY A 192 0.96 5.60 -3.02
N ARG A 193 0.01 5.31 -3.92
CA ARG A 193 0.21 5.44 -5.37
C ARG A 193 0.40 6.89 -5.82
N GLY A 194 1.16 7.03 -6.93
CA GLY A 194 1.22 8.26 -7.69
C GLY A 194 -0.02 8.48 -8.57
N PHE A 195 -0.26 9.74 -8.92
CA PHE A 195 -1.40 10.16 -9.75
C PHE A 195 -1.49 9.39 -11.08
N ASN A 196 -0.36 9.18 -11.76
CA ASN A 196 -0.36 8.49 -13.05
C ASN A 196 -0.83 7.04 -12.93
N ALA A 197 -0.44 6.33 -11.87
CA ALA A 197 -0.89 4.96 -11.60
C ALA A 197 -2.39 4.92 -11.33
N ILE A 198 -2.88 5.79 -10.44
CA ILE A 198 -4.31 5.89 -10.11
C ILE A 198 -5.15 6.25 -11.34
N ASN A 199 -4.70 7.24 -12.13
CA ASN A 199 -5.40 7.64 -13.34
C ASN A 199 -5.45 6.52 -14.39
N SER A 200 -4.41 5.70 -14.49
CA SER A 200 -4.39 4.53 -15.38
C SER A 200 -5.40 3.46 -14.95
N SER A 201 -5.53 3.23 -13.64
CA SER A 201 -6.41 2.18 -13.09
C SER A 201 -7.87 2.63 -12.99
N LEU A 202 -8.15 3.80 -12.41
CA LEU A 202 -9.52 4.29 -12.19
C LEU A 202 -10.14 4.99 -13.39
N LYS A 203 -9.32 5.53 -14.30
CA LYS A 203 -9.78 6.23 -15.52
C LYS A 203 -10.84 7.29 -15.19
N GLU A 204 -11.98 7.24 -15.89
CA GLU A 204 -13.07 8.21 -15.73
C GLU A 204 -13.66 8.23 -14.31
N ILE A 205 -13.55 7.14 -13.55
CA ILE A 205 -14.06 7.09 -12.17
C ILE A 205 -13.28 8.07 -11.28
N LEU A 206 -11.98 8.29 -11.54
CA LEU A 206 -11.15 9.23 -10.77
C LEU A 206 -11.74 10.65 -10.75
N ASN A 207 -12.35 11.09 -11.85
CA ASN A 207 -12.97 12.41 -11.97
C ASN A 207 -14.19 12.61 -11.04
N GLN A 208 -14.69 11.55 -10.43
CA GLN A 208 -15.79 11.62 -9.48
C GLN A 208 -15.32 11.91 -8.05
N PHE A 209 -14.03 11.83 -7.79
CA PHE A 209 -13.42 12.23 -6.53
C PHE A 209 -12.96 13.69 -6.57
N ASN A 210 -12.78 14.29 -5.40
CA ASN A 210 -12.13 15.59 -5.26
C ASN A 210 -10.62 15.41 -5.41
N VAL A 211 -10.14 15.38 -6.66
CA VAL A 211 -8.73 15.12 -7.02
C VAL A 211 -7.82 16.22 -6.48
N GLU A 212 -8.27 17.49 -6.47
CA GLU A 212 -7.49 18.63 -6.00
C GLU A 212 -7.11 18.50 -4.51
N ASN A 213 -7.99 17.91 -3.71
CA ASN A 213 -7.78 17.70 -2.28
C ASN A 213 -7.40 16.23 -1.94
N SER A 214 -7.11 15.43 -2.96
CA SER A 214 -6.53 14.10 -2.81
C SER A 214 -5.02 14.18 -2.65
N VAL A 215 -4.41 13.13 -2.08
CA VAL A 215 -2.97 13.04 -1.85
C VAL A 215 -2.44 11.75 -2.45
N PHE A 216 -1.52 11.89 -3.39
CA PHE A 216 -0.85 10.81 -4.11
C PHE A 216 0.60 10.77 -3.65
N LEU A 217 0.90 9.91 -2.67
CA LEU A 217 2.13 10.00 -1.86
C LEU A 217 3.40 9.65 -2.64
N GLU A 218 3.31 8.84 -3.70
CA GLU A 218 4.47 8.57 -4.56
C GLU A 218 4.98 9.84 -5.28
N ASP A 219 4.10 10.83 -5.50
CA ASP A 219 4.43 12.12 -6.12
C ASP A 219 4.91 13.16 -5.09
N GLU A 220 4.94 12.80 -3.81
CA GLU A 220 5.29 13.67 -2.68
C GLU A 220 6.65 13.30 -2.08
N SER A 221 7.11 14.11 -1.13
CA SER A 221 8.29 13.79 -0.33
C SER A 221 8.04 12.56 0.55
N ARG A 222 9.03 11.66 0.65
CA ARG A 222 8.94 10.39 1.38
C ARG A 222 8.57 10.55 2.86
N ASP A 223 8.89 11.69 3.47
CA ASP A 223 8.53 11.98 4.86
C ASP A 223 7.02 12.15 5.08
N LEU A 224 6.25 12.37 4.01
CA LEU A 224 4.78 12.41 4.05
C LEU A 224 4.12 11.03 3.90
N ALA A 225 4.91 9.98 3.65
CA ALA A 225 4.39 8.62 3.53
C ALA A 225 3.59 8.21 4.77
N LYS A 226 2.55 7.39 4.56
CA LYS A 226 1.83 6.76 5.68
C LYS A 226 2.83 6.01 6.58
N PRO A 227 2.63 6.00 7.88
CA PRO A 227 1.49 6.50 8.65
C PRO A 227 1.66 7.94 9.15
N ASN A 228 2.39 8.83 8.42
CA ASN A 228 2.48 10.24 8.78
C ASN A 228 1.11 10.89 8.65
N PRO A 229 0.54 11.50 9.72
CA PRO A 229 -0.81 12.06 9.71
C PRO A 229 -0.98 13.27 8.79
N GLN A 230 0.10 13.91 8.34
CA GLN A 230 0.03 15.14 7.55
C GLN A 230 -0.67 14.94 6.20
N SER A 231 -0.57 13.75 5.59
CA SER A 231 -1.27 13.45 4.34
C SER A 231 -2.80 13.49 4.51
N LEU A 232 -3.32 12.83 5.54
CA LEU A 232 -4.75 12.82 5.83
C LEU A 232 -5.23 14.19 6.33
N ILE A 233 -4.45 14.88 7.18
CA ILE A 233 -4.75 16.24 7.65
C ILE A 233 -4.84 17.21 6.47
N ARG A 234 -3.93 17.12 5.48
CA ARG A 234 -3.94 17.97 4.28
C ARG A 234 -5.24 17.77 3.48
N ALA A 235 -5.62 16.53 3.23
CA ALA A 235 -6.88 16.22 2.55
C ALA A 235 -8.11 16.70 3.34
N MET A 236 -8.18 16.46 4.65
CA MET A 236 -9.26 16.95 5.50
C MET A 236 -9.38 18.49 5.48
N LYS A 237 -8.25 19.20 5.55
CA LYS A 237 -8.23 20.67 5.48
C LYS A 237 -8.72 21.17 4.13
N GLY A 238 -8.24 20.59 3.02
CA GLY A 238 -8.67 20.94 1.68
C GLY A 238 -10.18 20.75 1.48
N LEU A 239 -10.73 19.65 2.01
CA LEU A 239 -12.17 19.38 1.98
C LEU A 239 -12.98 20.22 3.00
N ASN A 240 -12.35 21.04 3.82
CA ASN A 240 -12.99 21.70 4.96
C ASN A 240 -13.79 20.68 5.80
N SER A 241 -13.16 19.56 6.14
CA SER A 241 -13.74 18.45 6.91
C SER A 241 -13.50 18.63 8.39
N LYS A 242 -14.54 18.38 9.18
CA LYS A 242 -14.49 18.40 10.66
C LYS A 242 -14.49 16.99 11.25
N ASN A 243 -15.08 16.02 10.55
CA ASN A 243 -15.22 14.64 10.99
C ASN A 243 -15.18 13.69 9.79
N CYS A 244 -14.01 13.13 9.55
CA CYS A 244 -13.73 12.28 8.39
C CYS A 244 -13.97 10.80 8.71
N LEU A 245 -14.60 10.07 7.78
CA LEU A 245 -14.50 8.64 7.70
C LEU A 245 -13.33 8.29 6.78
N TYR A 246 -12.24 7.73 7.34
CA TYR A 246 -11.11 7.25 6.57
C TYR A 246 -11.22 5.75 6.33
N VAL A 247 -11.22 5.34 5.07
CA VAL A 247 -11.46 3.96 4.64
C VAL A 247 -10.16 3.38 4.10
N GLY A 248 -9.65 2.33 4.73
CA GLY A 248 -8.39 1.68 4.38
C GLY A 248 -8.43 0.18 4.58
N ASP A 249 -7.39 -0.54 4.16
CA ASP A 249 -7.30 -1.99 4.26
C ASP A 249 -6.10 -2.50 5.06
N SER A 250 -5.25 -1.58 5.55
CA SER A 250 -3.99 -1.89 6.21
C SER A 250 -3.91 -1.40 7.66
N MET A 251 -2.92 -1.92 8.40
CA MET A 251 -2.59 -1.40 9.73
C MET A 251 -2.03 0.02 9.66
N GLU A 252 -1.33 0.32 8.62
CA GLU A 252 -0.80 1.65 8.33
C GLU A 252 -1.91 2.69 8.22
N ASP A 253 -3.00 2.38 7.51
CA ASP A 253 -4.18 3.24 7.41
C ASP A 253 -4.83 3.47 8.77
N MET A 254 -4.91 2.41 9.57
CA MET A 254 -5.42 2.51 10.93
C MET A 254 -4.56 3.45 11.79
N ILE A 255 -3.24 3.28 11.75
CA ILE A 255 -2.29 4.11 12.49
C ILE A 255 -2.33 5.56 12.00
N LEU A 256 -2.44 5.78 10.68
CA LEU A 256 -2.62 7.09 10.08
C LEU A 256 -3.85 7.82 10.64
N ALA A 257 -5.01 7.16 10.67
CA ALA A 257 -6.24 7.73 11.22
C ALA A 257 -6.12 7.99 12.73
N GLN A 258 -5.48 7.09 13.47
CA GLN A 258 -5.23 7.24 14.91
C GLN A 258 -4.35 8.46 15.18
N LYS A 259 -3.16 8.55 14.55
CA LYS A 259 -2.24 9.69 14.70
C LYS A 259 -2.89 11.02 14.29
N THR A 260 -3.74 11.00 13.25
CA THR A 260 -4.55 12.16 12.84
C THR A 260 -5.49 12.60 13.96
N SER A 261 -6.14 11.65 14.63
CA SER A 261 -7.06 11.93 15.75
C SER A 261 -6.32 12.45 16.98
N GLU A 262 -5.13 11.94 17.28
CA GLU A 262 -4.26 12.41 18.37
C GLU A 262 -3.84 13.88 18.21
N LEU A 263 -3.76 14.36 16.96
CA LEU A 263 -3.49 15.78 16.64
C LEU A 263 -4.76 16.67 16.65
N GLY A 264 -5.89 16.14 17.11
CA GLY A 264 -7.14 16.90 17.27
C GLY A 264 -8.06 16.95 16.05
N PHE A 265 -7.74 16.23 14.98
CA PHE A 265 -8.62 16.05 13.82
C PHE A 265 -9.49 14.81 14.04
N LYS A 266 -10.79 14.92 13.82
CA LYS A 266 -11.68 13.75 13.97
C LYS A 266 -11.59 12.87 12.73
N ALA A 267 -10.79 11.80 12.79
CA ALA A 267 -10.67 10.79 11.75
C ALA A 267 -11.06 9.42 12.32
N THR A 268 -12.14 8.83 11.82
CA THR A 268 -12.56 7.49 12.20
C THR A 268 -12.14 6.50 11.14
N PHE A 269 -11.43 5.45 11.53
CA PHE A 269 -11.00 4.41 10.61
C PHE A 269 -12.10 3.39 10.34
N CYS A 270 -12.27 3.06 9.05
CA CYS A 270 -13.09 1.96 8.56
C CYS A 270 -12.20 0.96 7.83
N GLY A 271 -12.02 -0.23 8.39
CA GLY A 271 -11.17 -1.27 7.83
C GLY A 271 -11.92 -2.13 6.80
N ILE A 272 -11.37 -2.24 5.58
CA ILE A 272 -11.86 -3.15 4.53
C ILE A 272 -11.05 -4.43 4.57
N TYR A 273 -11.71 -5.58 4.69
CA TYR A 273 -11.01 -6.85 4.82
C TYR A 273 -11.18 -7.79 3.62
N GLY A 274 -12.17 -7.59 2.75
CA GLY A 274 -12.57 -8.58 1.75
C GLY A 274 -11.74 -8.57 0.47
N SER A 275 -10.97 -7.50 0.23
CA SER A 275 -9.98 -7.45 -0.83
C SER A 275 -8.70 -8.19 -0.41
N GLY A 276 -8.06 -8.89 -1.36
CA GLY A 276 -6.85 -9.63 -1.05
C GLY A 276 -7.08 -11.13 -0.78
N LYS A 277 -5.97 -11.85 -0.57
CA LYS A 277 -5.97 -13.32 -0.57
C LYS A 277 -6.29 -13.96 0.80
N LEU A 278 -6.24 -13.19 1.89
CA LEU A 278 -6.40 -13.70 3.26
C LEU A 278 -7.39 -12.85 4.08
N PRO A 279 -8.66 -12.75 3.64
CA PRO A 279 -9.64 -11.83 4.23
C PRO A 279 -9.93 -12.13 5.71
N ASP A 280 -10.00 -13.41 6.10
CA ASP A 280 -10.30 -13.78 7.49
C ASP A 280 -9.17 -13.39 8.45
N MET A 281 -7.91 -13.44 8.01
CA MET A 281 -6.76 -13.00 8.81
C MET A 281 -6.80 -11.48 9.02
N ARG A 282 -7.07 -10.71 7.96
CA ARG A 282 -7.22 -9.24 8.04
C ARG A 282 -8.38 -8.85 8.95
N LYS A 283 -9.54 -9.51 8.81
CA LYS A 283 -10.68 -9.30 9.70
C LYS A 283 -10.33 -9.52 11.18
N LYS A 284 -9.63 -10.62 11.48
CA LYS A 284 -9.17 -10.91 12.85
C LYS A 284 -8.19 -9.86 13.36
N LEU A 285 -7.29 -9.37 12.49
CA LEU A 285 -6.35 -8.32 12.82
C LEU A 285 -7.08 -7.04 13.23
N PHE A 286 -8.01 -6.55 12.42
CA PHE A 286 -8.80 -5.37 12.75
C PHE A 286 -9.63 -5.53 14.03
N ALA A 287 -10.22 -6.71 14.23
CA ALA A 287 -10.95 -7.01 15.47
C ALA A 287 -10.04 -6.97 16.70
N LYS A 288 -8.79 -7.48 16.61
CA LYS A 288 -7.79 -7.43 17.69
C LYS A 288 -7.47 -5.98 18.11
N TYR A 289 -7.44 -5.06 17.17
CA TYR A 289 -7.18 -3.63 17.42
C TYR A 289 -8.44 -2.80 17.68
N ASN A 290 -9.60 -3.45 17.86
CA ASN A 290 -10.88 -2.79 18.13
C ASN A 290 -11.25 -1.71 17.09
N VAL A 291 -10.98 -1.98 15.80
CA VAL A 291 -11.36 -1.09 14.71
C VAL A 291 -12.87 -0.86 14.75
N PRO A 292 -13.35 0.41 14.77
CA PRO A 292 -14.76 0.72 15.03
C PRO A 292 -15.71 0.28 13.92
N LEU A 293 -15.22 0.23 12.68
CA LEU A 293 -15.97 -0.25 11.50
C LEU A 293 -15.09 -1.24 10.72
N ILE A 294 -15.60 -2.45 10.53
CA ILE A 294 -14.94 -3.51 9.78
C ILE A 294 -15.92 -4.01 8.73
N LEU A 295 -15.61 -3.77 7.45
CA LEU A 295 -16.47 -4.10 6.32
C LEU A 295 -15.77 -5.05 5.37
N GLN A 296 -16.53 -5.92 4.72
CA GLN A 296 -15.99 -6.79 3.69
C GLN A 296 -15.61 -6.00 2.43
N SER A 297 -16.42 -5.01 2.08
CA SER A 297 -16.24 -4.19 0.88
C SER A 297 -16.81 -2.80 1.08
N ILE A 298 -16.25 -1.81 0.36
CA ILE A 298 -16.80 -0.45 0.27
C ILE A 298 -18.26 -0.43 -0.22
N ASN A 299 -18.71 -1.45 -0.93
CA ASN A 299 -20.09 -1.58 -1.38
C ASN A 299 -21.12 -1.68 -0.23
N GLN A 300 -20.67 -1.93 1.00
CA GLN A 300 -21.51 -1.91 2.21
C GLN A 300 -21.66 -0.50 2.82
N LEU A 301 -20.84 0.47 2.39
CA LEU A 301 -20.86 1.84 2.93
C LEU A 301 -22.23 2.52 2.85
N PRO A 302 -23.00 2.45 1.73
CA PRO A 302 -24.32 3.09 1.68
C PRO A 302 -25.28 2.59 2.78
N ASP A 303 -25.28 1.29 3.04
CA ASP A 303 -26.16 0.71 4.06
C ASP A 303 -25.74 1.15 5.48
N ILE A 304 -24.44 1.13 5.78
CA ILE A 304 -23.88 1.56 7.07
C ILE A 304 -24.07 3.07 7.30
N LEU A 305 -23.94 3.86 6.25
CA LEU A 305 -24.12 5.32 6.30
C LEU A 305 -25.58 5.75 6.15
N MET A 306 -26.53 4.79 6.12
CA MET A 306 -27.97 5.02 5.96
C MET A 306 -28.32 5.87 4.73
N ILE A 307 -27.53 5.73 3.65
CA ILE A 307 -27.79 6.42 2.39
C ILE A 307 -28.88 5.65 1.63
N LYS A 308 -29.99 6.32 1.35
CA LYS A 308 -31.08 5.71 0.57
C LYS A 308 -30.57 5.36 -0.84
N LYS A 309 -30.66 4.09 -1.19
CA LYS A 309 -30.48 3.64 -2.58
C LYS A 309 -31.53 4.31 -3.44
N ALA A 310 -31.14 4.77 -4.62
CA ALA A 310 -32.06 5.37 -5.58
C ALA A 310 -32.97 4.31 -6.17
#